data_f1830db67dbaac92b40906500f7a258b
#
_entry.id   f1830db67dbaac92b40906500f7a258b
#
_cell.length_a   1.000
_cell.length_b   1.000
_cell.length_c   1.000
_cell.angle_alpha   90.00
_cell.angle_beta   90.00
_cell.angle_gamma   90.00
#
_symmetry.space_group_name_H-M   'P 1'
#
loop_
_entity.id
_entity.type
_entity.pdbx_description
1 polymer ?
#
loop_
_entity_poly.entity_id
_entity_poly.type
_entity_poly.pdbx_seq_one_letter_code
_entity_poly.pdbx_strand_id
1 'polypeptide(L)'
;MTKWVLAALAAVFLVTGCASHEAKRGDELRGEGFKEDSPFVRNFRVAAAKACESAQMALLSQGYRVSDASPKGATGQKDFQVDSENFASIEIKVVCMERAPGAIVFASAVQSKYELRKSRQSTSLGIPVIGSLSLPLGTTPESLVKVGSETISEWEFYSSFFDLVKSYLE
;
A
#
# COMPACT_ATOMS: atom_id res chain seq x y z
N MET A 1 41.89 -3.82 -49.05
CA MET A 1 42.04 -3.69 -47.58
C MET A 1 40.88 -2.95 -46.90
N THR A 2 39.89 -2.44 -47.65
CA THR A 2 38.76 -1.63 -47.11
C THR A 2 37.49 -2.42 -46.75
N LYS A 3 37.36 -3.68 -47.14
CA LYS A 3 36.18 -4.49 -46.86
C LYS A 3 36.19 -5.20 -45.49
N TRP A 4 37.34 -5.32 -44.86
CA TRP A 4 37.48 -6.00 -43.57
C TRP A 4 37.30 -5.04 -42.36
N VAL A 5 37.47 -3.75 -42.60
CA VAL A 5 37.29 -2.72 -41.52
C VAL A 5 35.82 -2.44 -41.26
N LEU A 6 34.94 -2.58 -42.25
CA LEU A 6 33.50 -2.38 -42.08
C LEU A 6 32.79 -3.54 -41.37
N ALA A 7 33.36 -4.75 -41.40
CA ALA A 7 32.80 -5.90 -40.66
C ALA A 7 33.10 -5.89 -39.16
N ALA A 8 34.16 -5.20 -38.75
CA ALA A 8 34.55 -5.11 -37.33
C ALA A 8 33.77 -4.03 -36.57
N LEU A 9 33.21 -3.05 -37.26
CA LEU A 9 32.38 -1.97 -36.64
C LEU A 9 30.93 -2.35 -36.36
N ALA A 10 30.41 -3.40 -37.00
CA ALA A 10 29.02 -3.85 -36.80
C ALA A 10 28.84 -4.78 -35.57
N ALA A 11 29.91 -5.31 -35.00
CA ALA A 11 29.85 -6.28 -33.88
C ALA A 11 29.84 -5.64 -32.49
N VAL A 12 30.04 -4.32 -32.36
CA VAL A 12 30.18 -3.64 -31.06
C VAL A 12 28.85 -3.08 -30.51
N PHE A 13 27.76 -3.09 -31.29
CA PHE A 13 26.47 -2.48 -30.91
C PHE A 13 25.42 -3.42 -30.27
N LEU A 14 25.75 -4.67 -29.93
CA LEU A 14 24.75 -5.64 -29.43
C LEU A 14 24.86 -6.02 -27.96
N VAL A 15 25.62 -5.31 -27.12
CA VAL A 15 25.77 -5.65 -25.68
C VAL A 15 25.41 -4.50 -24.75
N THR A 16 24.42 -3.66 -25.09
CA THR A 16 23.91 -2.67 -24.13
C THR A 16 22.40 -2.81 -24.01
N GLY A 17 21.93 -3.75 -23.21
CA GLY A 17 20.53 -3.81 -22.93
C GLY A 17 20.13 -4.99 -22.06
N CYS A 18 20.43 -4.98 -20.78
CA CYS A 18 19.69 -5.68 -19.72
C CYS A 18 20.40 -5.50 -18.37
N ALA A 19 20.31 -4.34 -17.75
CA ALA A 19 20.61 -4.21 -16.33
C ALA A 19 20.12 -2.86 -15.83
N SER A 20 18.84 -2.72 -15.46
CA SER A 20 18.41 -1.58 -14.64
C SER A 20 16.98 -1.67 -14.07
N HIS A 21 16.47 -2.84 -13.74
CA HIS A 21 15.14 -2.90 -13.08
C HIS A 21 15.11 -3.53 -11.68
N GLU A 22 16.20 -4.12 -11.20
CA GLU A 22 16.22 -4.71 -9.85
C GLU A 22 16.93 -3.85 -8.77
N ALA A 23 17.68 -2.82 -9.17
CA ALA A 23 18.45 -2.01 -8.22
C ALA A 23 17.62 -1.05 -7.35
N LYS A 24 16.38 -0.70 -7.75
CA LYS A 24 15.55 0.28 -7.00
C LYS A 24 14.96 -0.24 -5.70
N ARG A 25 14.67 -1.52 -5.60
CA ARG A 25 13.98 -2.10 -4.42
C ARG A 25 14.89 -2.31 -3.20
N GLY A 26 16.17 -2.51 -3.43
CA GLY A 26 17.16 -2.69 -2.34
C GLY A 26 17.69 -1.39 -1.73
N ASP A 27 17.60 -0.30 -2.48
CA ASP A 27 18.11 1.01 -2.06
C ASP A 27 17.11 1.78 -1.18
N GLU A 28 15.83 1.52 -1.36
CA GLU A 28 14.73 2.12 -0.57
C GLU A 28 14.80 1.71 0.91
N LEU A 29 15.12 0.44 1.19
CA LEU A 29 15.30 -0.05 2.57
C LEU A 29 16.60 0.46 3.23
N ARG A 30 17.62 0.82 2.45
CA ARG A 30 18.87 1.39 2.96
C ARG A 30 18.80 2.90 3.20
N GLY A 31 17.81 3.55 2.59
CA GLY A 31 17.57 4.99 2.71
C GLY A 31 16.65 5.36 3.86
N GLU A 32 16.13 4.39 4.64
CA GLU A 32 15.28 4.66 5.79
C GLU A 32 16.05 5.47 6.84
N GLY A 33 15.66 6.70 7.06
CA GLY A 33 16.31 7.63 7.97
C GLY A 33 15.30 8.52 8.66
N PHE A 34 15.56 8.83 9.94
CA PHE A 34 14.73 9.73 10.71
C PHE A 34 15.03 11.18 10.31
N LYS A 35 14.00 11.90 9.84
CA LYS A 35 14.07 13.31 9.43
C LYS A 35 13.13 14.14 10.28
N GLU A 36 13.53 15.37 10.59
CA GLU A 36 12.66 16.31 11.33
C GLU A 36 11.46 16.74 10.49
N ASP A 37 11.67 16.94 9.18
CA ASP A 37 10.62 17.28 8.23
C ASP A 37 9.94 15.99 7.74
N SER A 38 8.74 15.76 8.21
CA SER A 38 7.99 14.53 7.98
C SER A 38 6.54 14.84 7.59
N PRO A 39 6.02 14.23 6.51
CA PRO A 39 4.63 14.40 6.11
C PRO A 39 3.65 13.80 7.12
N PHE A 40 4.11 12.86 7.94
CA PHE A 40 3.29 12.06 8.86
C PHE A 40 2.84 12.80 10.12
N VAL A 41 3.18 14.07 10.28
CA VAL A 41 2.95 14.81 11.52
C VAL A 41 2.48 16.23 11.27
N ARG A 42 1.51 16.71 12.10
CA ARG A 42 1.05 18.10 12.08
C ARG A 42 0.73 18.58 13.51
N ASN A 43 1.05 19.83 13.80
CA ASN A 43 0.70 20.49 15.06
C ASN A 43 -0.60 21.29 14.88
N PHE A 44 -1.47 21.23 15.90
CA PHE A 44 -2.72 21.99 15.97
C PHE A 44 -2.79 22.77 17.29
N ARG A 45 -3.39 23.97 17.27
CA ARG A 45 -3.54 24.82 18.46
C ARG A 45 -4.86 24.56 19.19
N VAL A 46 -5.20 23.27 19.36
CA VAL A 46 -6.40 22.80 20.06
C VAL A 46 -6.01 21.61 20.95
N ALA A 47 -6.87 21.22 21.88
CA ALA A 47 -6.67 20.02 22.68
C ALA A 47 -6.59 18.76 21.80
N ALA A 48 -5.80 17.76 22.20
CA ALA A 48 -5.60 16.53 21.45
C ALA A 48 -6.91 15.79 21.16
N ALA A 49 -7.83 15.75 22.11
CA ALA A 49 -9.14 15.13 21.94
C ALA A 49 -9.93 15.78 20.79
N LYS A 50 -9.93 17.12 20.69
CA LYS A 50 -10.61 17.84 19.62
C LYS A 50 -9.93 17.62 18.26
N ALA A 51 -8.60 17.60 18.22
CA ALA A 51 -7.86 17.29 17.00
C ALA A 51 -8.15 15.86 16.51
N CYS A 52 -8.25 14.88 17.43
CA CYS A 52 -8.62 13.52 17.09
C CYS A 52 -10.06 13.37 16.57
N GLU A 53 -11.01 14.04 17.19
CA GLU A 53 -12.40 14.08 16.73
C GLU A 53 -12.48 14.62 15.29
N SER A 54 -11.78 15.72 15.00
CA SER A 54 -11.72 16.30 13.67
C SER A 54 -11.05 15.36 12.66
N ALA A 55 -10.01 14.62 13.06
CA ALA A 55 -9.37 13.60 12.23
C ALA A 55 -10.32 12.43 11.93
N GLN A 56 -11.13 11.99 12.90
CA GLN A 56 -12.16 10.98 12.69
C GLN A 56 -13.23 11.47 11.72
N MET A 57 -13.68 12.71 11.85
CA MET A 57 -14.63 13.32 10.91
C MET A 57 -14.05 13.41 9.49
N ALA A 58 -12.77 13.78 9.37
CA ALA A 58 -12.07 13.81 8.09
C ALA A 58 -12.05 12.43 7.42
N LEU A 59 -11.72 11.36 8.16
CA LEU A 59 -11.74 9.99 7.65
C LEU A 59 -13.14 9.56 7.20
N LEU A 60 -14.15 9.79 8.05
CA LEU A 60 -15.55 9.44 7.76
C LEU A 60 -16.05 10.17 6.52
N SER A 61 -15.74 11.47 6.35
CA SER A 61 -16.17 12.27 5.21
C SER A 61 -15.61 11.78 3.87
N GLN A 62 -14.47 11.09 3.92
CA GLN A 62 -13.84 10.49 2.73
C GLN A 62 -14.24 9.02 2.52
N GLY A 63 -15.21 8.50 3.30
CA GLY A 63 -15.74 7.15 3.16
C GLY A 63 -14.84 6.06 3.76
N TYR A 64 -13.95 6.42 4.70
CA TYR A 64 -13.25 5.41 5.50
C TYR A 64 -14.18 4.84 6.56
N ARG A 65 -14.08 3.53 6.80
CA ARG A 65 -14.64 2.89 8.00
C ARG A 65 -13.72 3.17 9.16
N VAL A 66 -14.22 3.82 10.20
CA VAL A 66 -13.42 4.18 11.38
C VAL A 66 -13.65 3.16 12.49
N SER A 67 -12.56 2.63 13.01
CA SER A 67 -12.49 1.75 14.18
C SER A 67 -11.53 2.31 15.23
N ASP A 68 -11.52 1.73 16.44
CA ASP A 68 -10.66 2.12 17.56
C ASP A 68 -10.72 3.63 17.88
N ALA A 69 -11.89 4.24 17.60
CA ALA A 69 -12.11 5.66 17.79
C ALA A 69 -12.04 6.04 19.27
N SER A 70 -11.17 6.97 19.59
CA SER A 70 -10.93 7.47 20.95
C SER A 70 -10.43 8.91 20.92
N PRO A 71 -10.41 9.61 22.09
CA PRO A 71 -9.79 10.92 22.19
C PRO A 71 -8.28 10.96 21.89
N LYS A 72 -7.65 9.78 21.76
CA LYS A 72 -6.20 9.65 21.51
C LYS A 72 -5.84 9.12 20.14
N GLY A 73 -6.82 8.63 19.35
CA GLY A 73 -6.54 8.08 18.03
C GLY A 73 -7.74 7.41 17.39
N ALA A 74 -7.52 6.95 16.17
CA ALA A 74 -8.47 6.14 15.40
C ALA A 74 -7.74 5.38 14.31
N THR A 75 -8.37 4.33 13.79
CA THR A 75 -7.96 3.61 12.58
C THR A 75 -9.03 3.76 11.54
N GLY A 76 -8.67 4.24 10.35
CA GLY A 76 -9.57 4.34 9.20
C GLY A 76 -9.18 3.32 8.15
N GLN A 77 -10.14 2.58 7.58
CA GLN A 77 -9.90 1.63 6.49
C GLN A 77 -10.85 1.90 5.33
N LYS A 78 -10.30 1.85 4.11
CA LYS A 78 -11.08 1.98 2.88
C LYS A 78 -10.57 0.98 1.85
N ASP A 79 -11.52 0.23 1.26
CA ASP A 79 -11.21 -0.79 0.26
C ASP A 79 -11.60 -0.28 -1.13
N PHE A 80 -10.83 -0.71 -2.14
CA PHE A 80 -10.99 -0.33 -3.52
C PHE A 80 -10.96 -1.59 -4.39
N GLN A 81 -11.85 -1.67 -5.35
CA GLN A 81 -11.73 -2.60 -6.45
C GLN A 81 -11.04 -1.87 -7.60
N VAL A 82 -9.84 -2.34 -7.95
CA VAL A 82 -9.03 -1.74 -9.04
C VAL A 82 -9.52 -2.27 -10.39
N ASP A 83 -9.75 -3.58 -10.46
CA ASP A 83 -10.36 -4.27 -11.61
C ASP A 83 -11.05 -5.56 -11.14
N SER A 84 -11.39 -6.48 -12.05
CA SER A 84 -12.10 -7.71 -11.71
C SER A 84 -11.33 -8.70 -10.83
N GLU A 85 -10.00 -8.63 -10.83
CA GLU A 85 -9.12 -9.56 -10.12
C GLU A 85 -8.21 -8.88 -9.09
N ASN A 86 -8.09 -7.53 -9.16
CA ASN A 86 -7.20 -6.74 -8.31
C ASN A 86 -7.98 -5.83 -7.37
N PHE A 87 -7.60 -5.88 -6.10
CA PHE A 87 -8.17 -5.09 -5.02
C PHE A 87 -7.06 -4.38 -4.25
N ALA A 88 -7.38 -3.25 -3.66
CA ALA A 88 -6.49 -2.52 -2.77
C ALA A 88 -7.23 -2.11 -1.49
N SER A 89 -6.49 -1.96 -0.40
CA SER A 89 -6.99 -1.40 0.85
C SER A 89 -6.02 -0.34 1.35
N ILE A 90 -6.54 0.79 1.81
CA ILE A 90 -5.75 1.79 2.54
C ILE A 90 -6.22 1.76 3.99
N GLU A 91 -5.27 1.55 4.89
CA GLU A 91 -5.44 1.69 6.33
C GLU A 91 -4.67 2.91 6.81
N ILE A 92 -5.33 3.84 7.49
CA ILE A 92 -4.74 5.04 8.08
C ILE A 92 -4.88 4.95 9.60
N LYS A 93 -3.75 4.99 10.30
CA LYS A 93 -3.71 5.08 11.76
C LYS A 93 -3.39 6.50 12.18
N VAL A 94 -4.24 7.08 13.03
CA VAL A 94 -4.09 8.42 13.59
C VAL A 94 -3.83 8.32 15.09
N VAL A 95 -2.87 9.08 15.59
CA VAL A 95 -2.56 9.19 17.00
C VAL A 95 -2.43 10.68 17.36
N CYS A 96 -3.14 11.10 18.41
CA CYS A 96 -3.15 12.48 18.87
C CYS A 96 -2.60 12.56 20.31
N MET A 97 -1.67 13.48 20.51
CA MET A 97 -1.00 13.67 21.80
C MET A 97 -1.03 15.15 22.17
N GLU A 98 -1.18 15.42 23.48
CA GLU A 98 -1.02 16.78 23.99
C GLU A 98 0.43 17.25 23.84
N ARG A 99 0.59 18.45 23.29
CA ARG A 99 1.88 19.12 23.13
C ARG A 99 1.67 20.63 23.21
N ALA A 100 2.07 21.24 24.34
CA ALA A 100 1.92 22.68 24.52
C ALA A 100 2.49 23.49 23.33
N PRO A 101 1.77 24.49 22.81
CA PRO A 101 0.51 25.03 23.27
C PRO A 101 -0.77 24.37 22.70
N GLY A 102 -0.74 23.13 22.26
CA GLY A 102 -1.90 22.44 21.66
C GLY A 102 -1.69 20.94 21.55
N ALA A 103 -1.90 20.39 20.36
CA ALA A 103 -1.76 18.97 20.08
C ALA A 103 -0.77 18.72 18.93
N ILE A 104 -0.15 17.55 18.94
CA ILE A 104 0.55 16.95 17.81
C ILE A 104 -0.25 15.74 17.33
N VAL A 105 -0.51 15.67 16.05
CA VAL A 105 -1.24 14.58 15.41
C VAL A 105 -0.30 13.85 14.45
N PHE A 106 -0.19 12.56 14.64
CA PHE A 106 0.53 11.65 13.74
C PHE A 106 -0.47 10.89 12.90
N ALA A 107 -0.18 10.71 11.61
CA ALA A 107 -0.95 9.87 10.70
C ALA A 107 0.01 9.02 9.90
N SER A 108 -0.26 7.72 9.80
CA SER A 108 0.48 6.80 8.96
C SER A 108 -0.49 5.96 8.14
N ALA A 109 -0.30 5.91 6.83
CA ALA A 109 -1.16 5.18 5.91
C ALA A 109 -0.40 4.05 5.24
N VAL A 110 -1.01 2.88 5.18
CA VAL A 110 -0.48 1.70 4.51
C VAL A 110 -1.45 1.28 3.41
N GLN A 111 -0.94 1.17 2.18
CA GLN A 111 -1.65 0.56 1.08
C GLN A 111 -1.31 -0.92 1.00
N SER A 112 -2.32 -1.77 0.95
CA SER A 112 -2.19 -3.22 0.71
C SER A 112 -2.83 -3.57 -0.62
N LYS A 113 -2.17 -4.43 -1.39
CA LYS A 113 -2.64 -4.93 -2.69
C LYS A 113 -3.02 -6.40 -2.57
N TYR A 114 -4.14 -6.78 -3.16
CA TYR A 114 -4.68 -8.14 -3.13
C TYR A 114 -5.04 -8.57 -4.55
N GLU A 115 -4.81 -9.86 -4.83
CA GLU A 115 -5.23 -10.52 -6.07
C GLU A 115 -6.21 -11.63 -5.77
N LEU A 116 -7.22 -11.78 -6.62
CA LEU A 116 -8.14 -12.90 -6.57
C LEU A 116 -7.47 -14.12 -7.19
N ARG A 117 -7.21 -15.13 -6.38
CA ARG A 117 -6.60 -16.38 -6.83
C ARG A 117 -7.58 -17.53 -6.77
N LYS A 118 -7.67 -18.28 -7.88
CA LYS A 118 -8.43 -19.51 -7.97
C LYS A 118 -7.58 -20.66 -7.46
N SER A 119 -7.95 -21.23 -6.33
CA SER A 119 -7.29 -22.41 -5.78
C SER A 119 -7.78 -23.66 -6.51
N ARG A 120 -6.95 -24.26 -7.36
CA ARG A 120 -7.25 -25.57 -7.93
C ARG A 120 -7.01 -26.64 -6.86
N GLN A 121 -8.04 -26.98 -6.13
CA GLN A 121 -8.01 -28.12 -5.22
C GLN A 121 -8.27 -29.39 -6.05
N SER A 122 -7.22 -30.03 -6.57
CA SER A 122 -7.31 -31.36 -7.16
C SER A 122 -7.40 -32.40 -6.03
N THR A 123 -8.58 -32.81 -5.69
CA THR A 123 -8.79 -33.98 -4.82
C THR A 123 -8.57 -35.22 -5.69
N SER A 124 -7.38 -35.80 -5.66
CA SER A 124 -7.14 -37.12 -6.22
C SER A 124 -7.68 -38.17 -5.27
N LEU A 125 -8.88 -38.65 -5.51
CA LEU A 125 -9.37 -39.90 -4.90
C LEU A 125 -8.70 -41.06 -5.63
N GLY A 126 -7.62 -41.58 -5.04
CA GLY A 126 -6.97 -42.78 -5.52
C GLY A 126 -7.87 -44.00 -5.27
N ILE A 127 -8.54 -44.48 -6.32
CA ILE A 127 -9.18 -45.79 -6.34
C ILE A 127 -8.13 -46.78 -6.90
N PRO A 128 -7.67 -47.76 -6.15
CA PRO A 128 -6.49 -48.55 -6.51
C PRO A 128 -6.69 -49.64 -7.57
N VAL A 129 -7.76 -49.61 -8.36
CA VAL A 129 -8.02 -50.76 -9.27
C VAL A 129 -8.21 -50.45 -10.73
N ILE A 130 -8.69 -49.29 -11.18
CA ILE A 130 -8.87 -49.01 -12.63
C ILE A 130 -8.79 -47.51 -12.92
N GLY A 131 -7.66 -47.07 -13.51
CA GLY A 131 -7.55 -45.81 -14.21
C GLY A 131 -7.99 -44.56 -13.44
N SER A 132 -7.10 -43.60 -13.20
CA SER A 132 -7.40 -42.33 -12.58
C SER A 132 -8.36 -41.48 -13.47
N LEU A 133 -9.64 -41.47 -13.14
CA LEU A 133 -10.60 -40.55 -13.70
C LEU A 133 -10.62 -39.29 -12.79
N SER A 134 -9.97 -38.25 -13.21
CA SER A 134 -10.02 -36.95 -12.54
C SER A 134 -11.33 -36.27 -12.92
N LEU A 135 -12.36 -36.43 -12.09
CA LEU A 135 -13.57 -35.62 -12.19
C LEU A 135 -13.33 -34.30 -11.44
N PRO A 136 -13.49 -33.13 -12.08
CA PRO A 136 -13.48 -31.85 -11.40
C PRO A 136 -14.81 -31.69 -10.64
N LEU A 137 -14.92 -32.31 -9.48
CA LEU A 137 -16.01 -32.12 -8.54
C LEU A 137 -15.59 -31.03 -7.56
N GLY A 138 -15.99 -29.78 -7.82
CA GLY A 138 -15.81 -28.73 -6.86
C GLY A 138 -15.80 -27.33 -7.50
N THR A 139 -16.61 -26.45 -6.96
CA THR A 139 -16.44 -25.01 -7.13
C THR A 139 -15.03 -24.64 -6.70
N THR A 140 -14.26 -24.06 -7.60
CA THR A 140 -12.91 -23.56 -7.30
C THR A 140 -13.06 -22.41 -6.29
N PRO A 141 -12.62 -22.57 -5.03
CA PRO A 141 -12.72 -21.48 -4.08
C PRO A 141 -11.82 -20.33 -4.55
N GLU A 142 -12.43 -19.17 -4.76
CA GLU A 142 -11.70 -17.94 -5.02
C GLU A 142 -11.31 -17.34 -3.68
N SER A 143 -10.05 -16.95 -3.54
CA SER A 143 -9.54 -16.29 -2.33
C SER A 143 -8.75 -15.05 -2.68
N LEU A 144 -8.95 -13.97 -1.91
CA LEU A 144 -8.13 -12.77 -1.97
C LEU A 144 -6.81 -13.05 -1.27
N VAL A 145 -5.71 -12.92 -2.00
CA VAL A 145 -4.36 -13.09 -1.47
C VAL A 145 -3.64 -11.74 -1.45
N LYS A 146 -3.11 -11.35 -0.31
CA LYS A 146 -2.29 -10.14 -0.19
C LYS A 146 -0.97 -10.35 -0.93
N VAL A 147 -0.70 -9.53 -1.93
CA VAL A 147 0.48 -9.64 -2.80
C VAL A 147 1.51 -8.54 -2.57
N GLY A 148 1.14 -7.49 -1.85
CA GLY A 148 2.03 -6.40 -1.50
C GLY A 148 1.48 -5.50 -0.42
N SER A 149 2.38 -4.75 0.22
CA SER A 149 2.04 -3.72 1.21
C SER A 149 3.15 -2.67 1.21
N GLU A 150 2.77 -1.41 1.22
CA GLU A 150 3.71 -0.28 1.24
C GLU A 150 3.12 0.87 2.06
N THR A 151 3.97 1.61 2.75
CA THR A 151 3.57 2.85 3.42
C THR A 151 3.42 3.94 2.37
N ILE A 152 2.31 4.65 2.39
CA ILE A 152 2.11 5.86 1.58
C ILE A 152 3.02 6.93 2.16
N SER A 153 3.96 7.45 1.37
CA SER A 153 4.95 8.45 1.79
C SER A 153 4.80 9.81 1.09
N GLU A 154 3.83 9.92 0.17
CA GLU A 154 3.58 11.12 -0.61
C GLU A 154 3.15 12.28 0.29
N TRP A 155 3.89 13.37 0.23
CA TRP A 155 3.62 14.60 0.98
C TRP A 155 2.20 15.13 0.74
N GLU A 156 1.74 15.10 -0.51
CA GLU A 156 0.44 15.62 -0.92
C GLU A 156 -0.72 14.86 -0.25
N PHE A 157 -0.59 13.55 -0.08
CA PHE A 157 -1.59 12.73 0.60
C PHE A 157 -1.82 13.22 2.04
N TYR A 158 -0.74 13.42 2.79
CA TYR A 158 -0.83 13.84 4.18
C TYR A 158 -1.20 15.32 4.33
N SER A 159 -0.70 16.20 3.46
CA SER A 159 -1.10 17.61 3.50
C SER A 159 -2.60 17.75 3.28
N SER A 160 -3.16 17.04 2.30
CA SER A 160 -4.61 17.04 2.03
C SER A 160 -5.41 16.50 3.22
N PHE A 161 -4.94 15.42 3.84
CA PHE A 161 -5.57 14.88 5.05
C PHE A 161 -5.57 15.89 6.20
N PHE A 162 -4.43 16.50 6.52
CA PHE A 162 -4.32 17.44 7.63
C PHE A 162 -5.03 18.77 7.36
N ASP A 163 -5.11 19.21 6.12
CA ASP A 163 -5.88 20.40 5.74
C ASP A 163 -7.39 20.14 5.89
N LEU A 164 -7.84 18.92 5.59
CA LEU A 164 -9.21 18.51 5.86
C LEU A 164 -9.49 18.41 7.37
N VAL A 165 -8.57 17.88 8.16
CA VAL A 165 -8.66 17.89 9.63
C VAL A 165 -8.81 19.32 10.15
N LYS A 166 -8.01 20.25 9.61
CA LYS A 166 -8.07 21.67 9.98
C LYS A 166 -9.44 22.28 9.67
N SER A 167 -10.04 21.97 8.55
CA SER A 167 -11.35 22.50 8.15
C SER A 167 -12.49 22.06 9.09
N TYR A 168 -12.35 20.93 9.78
CA TYR A 168 -13.28 20.47 10.82
C TYR A 168 -12.99 21.05 12.21
N LEU A 169 -11.92 21.82 12.37
CA LEU A 169 -11.61 22.53 13.62
C LEU A 169 -12.19 23.95 13.64
N GLU A 170 -12.48 24.50 12.47
CA GLU A 170 -13.09 25.83 12.27
C GLU A 170 -14.60 25.78 12.49
#